data_faeff0c9053560a5a252e07d0d08a391
#
_entry.id   faeff0c9053560a5a252e07d0d08a391
#
_cell.length_a   1.000
_cell.length_b   1.000
_cell.length_c   1.000
_cell.angle_alpha   90.00
_cell.angle_beta   90.00
_cell.angle_gamma   90.00
#
_symmetry.space_group_name_H-M   'P 1'
#
loop_
_entity.id
_entity.type
_entity.pdbx_description
1 polymer ?
#
loop_
_entity_poly.entity_id
_entity_poly.type
_entity_poly.pdbx_seq_one_letter_code
_entity_poly.pdbx_strand_id
1 'polypeptide(L)'
;MYKRQGLDHSDTDGMILRTQLTPVFDANDIDVVLQGHDHTYSRSKMLYGDGQTHGKYEFSLNADGTDYDWDHATNVDTQEQIALAPEEGDTDAQVALDAFHEDNNCYTIEEVDGDTVTDPQGILYMTANSASGSKYYELLSTQQDYVAARSQNWLPSYSVITLTADTFAIDTYQITDDGKAEAIDSTFTIKKTGADAADASADTTDGSSDDTDTAADTTDSASDTAEAADTSADAAAEASEN
;
A
#
# COMPACT_ATOMS: atom_id res chain seq x y z
N MET A 1 5.44 13.87 -19.25
CA MET A 1 4.90 12.53 -18.95
C MET A 1 5.53 12.10 -17.63
N TYR A 2 4.82 12.27 -16.54
CA TYR A 2 5.30 11.89 -15.22
C TYR A 2 5.27 10.36 -15.11
N LYS A 3 6.40 9.76 -14.78
CA LYS A 3 6.55 8.32 -14.65
C LYS A 3 6.26 7.97 -13.19
N ARG A 4 5.20 7.23 -12.94
CA ARG A 4 4.82 6.71 -11.63
C ARG A 4 5.73 5.54 -11.28
N GLN A 5 6.30 5.54 -10.10
CA GLN A 5 7.30 4.54 -9.69
C GLN A 5 7.12 4.26 -8.20
N GLY A 6 6.55 3.18 -7.78
CA GLY A 6 6.31 2.61 -6.49
C GLY A 6 6.82 3.29 -5.21
N LEU A 7 7.33 2.53 -4.27
CA LEU A 7 7.96 3.06 -3.05
C LEU A 7 9.14 4.00 -3.33
N ASP A 8 9.72 3.86 -4.53
CA ASP A 8 10.82 4.68 -5.03
C ASP A 8 10.32 5.99 -5.67
N HIS A 9 9.08 6.37 -5.40
CA HIS A 9 8.33 7.36 -6.15
C HIS A 9 7.72 8.43 -5.27
N SER A 10 7.76 9.63 -5.78
CA SER A 10 7.09 10.80 -5.23
C SER A 10 5.91 11.24 -6.08
N ASP A 11 5.16 10.29 -6.65
CA ASP A 11 3.92 10.63 -7.35
C ASP A 11 2.85 11.07 -6.37
N THR A 12 2.08 12.01 -6.79
CA THR A 12 1.07 12.67 -5.98
C THR A 12 0.04 11.72 -5.41
N ASP A 13 -0.39 10.72 -6.19
CA ASP A 13 -1.36 9.73 -5.73
C ASP A 13 -0.79 8.86 -4.59
N GLY A 14 0.44 8.40 -4.70
CA GLY A 14 1.14 7.69 -3.64
C GLY A 14 1.31 8.55 -2.38
N MET A 15 1.64 9.82 -2.54
CA MET A 15 1.81 10.77 -1.45
C MET A 15 0.48 11.08 -0.74
N ILE A 16 -0.61 11.29 -1.48
CA ILE A 16 -1.95 11.48 -0.92
C ILE A 16 -2.39 10.25 -0.13
N LEU A 17 -2.25 9.06 -0.71
CA LEU A 17 -2.62 7.81 -0.05
C LEU A 17 -1.79 7.55 1.20
N ARG A 18 -0.52 7.92 1.21
CA ARG A 18 0.35 7.79 2.38
C ARG A 18 -0.23 8.54 3.58
N THR A 19 -0.61 9.81 3.40
CA THR A 19 -1.16 10.62 4.51
C THR A 19 -2.47 10.06 5.08
N GLN A 20 -3.22 9.30 4.28
CA GLN A 20 -4.49 8.71 4.70
C GLN A 20 -4.34 7.32 5.29
N LEU A 21 -3.51 6.46 4.70
CA LEU A 21 -3.50 5.02 4.99
C LEU A 21 -2.48 4.61 6.04
N THR A 22 -1.30 5.26 6.09
CA THR A 22 -0.26 4.82 7.03
C THR A 22 -0.69 4.92 8.49
N PRO A 23 -1.42 5.97 8.96
CA PRO A 23 -1.93 6.00 10.32
C PRO A 23 -2.95 4.88 10.62
N VAL A 24 -3.69 4.45 9.59
CA VAL A 24 -4.64 3.33 9.73
C VAL A 24 -3.91 2.01 9.85
N PHE A 25 -2.84 1.82 9.09
CA PHE A 25 -2.03 0.60 9.15
C PHE A 25 -1.33 0.47 10.50
N ASP A 26 -0.70 1.54 11.00
CA ASP A 26 -0.09 1.58 12.33
C ASP A 26 -1.11 1.27 13.45
N ALA A 27 -2.30 1.90 13.38
CA ALA A 27 -3.34 1.70 14.39
C ALA A 27 -3.96 0.30 14.40
N ASN A 28 -3.78 -0.49 13.34
CA ASN A 28 -4.33 -1.84 13.21
C ASN A 28 -3.25 -2.94 13.21
N ASP A 29 -2.04 -2.62 13.64
CA ASP A 29 -0.94 -3.57 13.80
C ASP A 29 -0.69 -4.41 12.52
N ILE A 30 -0.60 -3.71 11.39
CA ILE A 30 -0.31 -4.34 10.09
C ILE A 30 1.19 -4.55 9.96
N ASP A 31 1.62 -5.77 9.70
CA ASP A 31 3.04 -6.10 9.54
C ASP A 31 3.56 -5.84 8.12
N VAL A 32 2.72 -6.06 7.11
CA VAL A 32 3.15 -6.04 5.69
C VAL A 32 2.10 -5.42 4.80
N VAL A 33 2.50 -4.51 3.95
CA VAL A 33 1.69 -3.92 2.88
C VAL A 33 2.30 -4.26 1.53
N LEU A 34 1.59 -5.05 0.74
CA LEU A 34 1.96 -5.37 -0.64
C LEU A 34 1.21 -4.44 -1.60
N GLN A 35 1.97 -3.79 -2.46
CA GLN A 35 1.46 -2.78 -3.40
C GLN A 35 1.63 -3.25 -4.84
N GLY A 36 0.76 -2.76 -5.69
CA GLY A 36 0.86 -2.87 -7.14
C GLY A 36 1.02 -1.50 -7.78
N HIS A 37 0.55 -1.37 -9.02
CA HIS A 37 0.53 -0.18 -9.85
C HIS A 37 1.90 0.18 -10.45
N ASP A 38 2.95 0.19 -9.67
CA ASP A 38 4.28 0.54 -10.16
C ASP A 38 5.01 -0.68 -10.67
N HIS A 39 5.66 -0.50 -11.80
CA HIS A 39 6.32 -1.56 -12.52
C HIS A 39 7.83 -1.51 -12.27
N THR A 40 8.20 -1.35 -11.00
CA THR A 40 9.54 -1.48 -10.45
C THR A 40 9.50 -2.38 -9.23
N TYR A 41 10.58 -3.03 -8.88
CA TYR A 41 10.73 -3.68 -7.59
C TYR A 41 11.27 -2.68 -6.57
N SER A 42 10.60 -2.58 -5.43
CA SER A 42 11.07 -1.82 -4.28
C SER A 42 10.60 -2.47 -2.99
N ARG A 43 11.49 -2.57 -2.02
CA ARG A 43 11.21 -3.01 -0.66
C ARG A 43 11.68 -1.93 0.32
N SER A 44 10.80 -1.53 1.22
CA SER A 44 11.16 -0.57 2.26
C SER A 44 12.04 -1.20 3.35
N LYS A 45 12.65 -0.36 4.16
CA LYS A 45 13.01 -0.67 5.53
C LYS A 45 11.73 -0.87 6.35
N MET A 46 11.85 -1.27 7.61
CA MET A 46 10.70 -1.29 8.51
C MET A 46 10.34 0.14 8.89
N LEU A 47 9.06 0.53 8.69
CA LEU A 47 8.59 1.90 8.87
C LEU A 47 7.38 1.93 9.81
N TYR A 48 7.36 2.90 10.74
CA TYR A 48 6.20 3.18 11.59
C TYR A 48 5.98 4.69 11.68
N GLY A 49 4.81 5.12 12.15
CA GLY A 49 4.49 6.52 12.30
C GLY A 49 5.44 7.22 13.28
N ASP A 50 5.77 8.47 13.01
CA ASP A 50 6.69 9.25 13.83
C ASP A 50 6.05 9.79 15.13
N GLY A 51 4.78 9.48 15.38
CA GLY A 51 4.02 9.91 16.54
C GLY A 51 3.57 11.38 16.50
N GLN A 52 3.77 12.06 15.38
CA GLN A 52 3.32 13.44 15.18
C GLN A 52 1.95 13.47 14.49
N THR A 53 1.33 14.63 14.51
CA THR A 53 0.12 14.88 13.73
C THR A 53 0.52 15.57 12.43
N HIS A 54 0.21 14.94 11.32
CA HIS A 54 0.46 15.45 9.98
C HIS A 54 -0.85 15.84 9.29
N GLY A 55 -0.78 16.76 8.34
CA GLY A 55 -1.89 17.09 7.47
C GLY A 55 -2.31 15.88 6.65
N LYS A 56 -3.62 15.74 6.45
CA LYS A 56 -4.20 14.72 5.58
C LYS A 56 -4.68 15.34 4.30
N TYR A 57 -4.48 14.65 3.21
CA TYR A 57 -4.83 15.16 1.90
C TYR A 57 -5.70 14.16 1.16
N GLU A 58 -6.56 14.68 0.30
CA GLU A 58 -7.39 13.90 -0.62
C GLU A 58 -7.26 14.47 -2.03
N PHE A 59 -7.64 13.68 -3.02
CA PHE A 59 -7.72 14.19 -4.38
C PHE A 59 -8.79 15.26 -4.49
N SER A 60 -8.46 16.39 -5.09
CA SER A 60 -9.45 17.37 -5.48
C SER A 60 -10.37 16.80 -6.56
N LEU A 61 -11.59 17.31 -6.63
CA LEU A 61 -12.49 17.04 -7.75
C LEU A 61 -12.41 18.18 -8.76
N ASN A 62 -12.62 17.85 -10.02
CA ASN A 62 -12.79 18.87 -11.06
C ASN A 62 -14.01 19.77 -10.77
N ALA A 63 -14.14 20.87 -11.49
CA ALA A 63 -15.15 21.89 -11.21
C ALA A 63 -16.61 21.40 -11.28
N ASP A 64 -16.89 20.32 -12.02
CA ASP A 64 -18.22 19.71 -12.10
C ASP A 64 -18.41 18.52 -11.13
N GLY A 65 -17.38 18.16 -10.39
CA GLY A 65 -17.41 17.10 -9.37
C GLY A 65 -17.57 15.68 -9.93
N THR A 66 -17.29 15.48 -11.21
CA THR A 66 -17.50 14.18 -11.89
C THR A 66 -16.27 13.31 -11.98
N ASP A 67 -15.07 13.90 -11.83
CA ASP A 67 -13.79 13.22 -11.93
C ASP A 67 -12.75 13.87 -11.01
N TYR A 68 -11.60 13.23 -10.84
CA TYR A 68 -10.50 13.77 -10.07
C TYR A 68 -9.71 14.82 -10.87
N ASP A 69 -9.33 15.87 -10.15
CA ASP A 69 -8.36 16.87 -10.60
C ASP A 69 -6.97 16.43 -10.17
N TRP A 70 -6.19 15.89 -11.10
CA TRP A 70 -4.85 15.37 -10.83
C TRP A 70 -3.78 16.46 -10.63
N ASP A 71 -4.13 17.69 -10.89
CA ASP A 71 -3.24 18.84 -10.71
C ASP A 71 -3.34 19.45 -9.31
N HIS A 72 -4.32 19.00 -8.51
CA HIS A 72 -4.57 19.54 -7.19
C HIS A 72 -4.91 18.46 -6.16
N ALA A 73 -4.44 18.68 -4.94
CA ALA A 73 -4.88 17.98 -3.73
C ALA A 73 -5.64 18.94 -2.82
N THR A 74 -6.48 18.41 -1.94
CA THR A 74 -7.20 19.19 -0.91
C THR A 74 -6.73 18.74 0.46
N ASN A 75 -6.31 19.66 1.30
CA ASN A 75 -6.08 19.38 2.71
C ASN A 75 -7.41 19.13 3.40
N VAL A 76 -7.57 17.96 4.03
CA VAL A 76 -8.84 17.50 4.62
C VAL A 76 -9.29 18.39 5.79
N ASP A 77 -8.34 18.90 6.57
CA ASP A 77 -8.62 19.66 7.78
C ASP A 77 -8.93 21.12 7.48
N THR A 78 -8.19 21.73 6.58
CA THR A 78 -8.35 23.17 6.23
C THR A 78 -9.27 23.39 5.04
N GLN A 79 -9.54 22.36 4.23
CA GLN A 79 -10.27 22.45 2.96
C GLN A 79 -9.59 23.35 1.92
N GLU A 80 -8.29 23.55 2.09
CA GLU A 80 -7.47 24.33 1.17
C GLU A 80 -7.01 23.44 0.01
N GLN A 81 -7.17 23.93 -1.21
CA GLN A 81 -6.67 23.27 -2.40
C GLN A 81 -5.20 23.61 -2.64
N ILE A 82 -4.40 22.62 -2.94
CA ILE A 82 -2.96 22.72 -3.14
C ILE A 82 -2.65 22.35 -4.59
N ALA A 83 -1.97 23.24 -5.30
CA ALA A 83 -1.44 22.94 -6.62
C ALA A 83 -0.24 21.99 -6.51
N LEU A 84 -0.28 20.87 -7.23
CA LEU A 84 0.75 19.82 -7.20
C LEU A 84 1.89 20.09 -8.19
N ALA A 85 1.70 21.06 -9.08
CA ALA A 85 2.70 21.58 -10.00
C ALA A 85 2.52 23.10 -10.13
N PRO A 86 2.90 23.88 -9.11
CA PRO A 86 2.72 25.32 -9.12
C PRO A 86 3.46 25.99 -10.28
N GLU A 87 2.91 27.10 -10.78
CA GLU A 87 3.55 27.90 -11.81
C GLU A 87 4.87 28.50 -11.31
N GLU A 88 5.83 28.68 -12.21
CA GLU A 88 7.11 29.30 -11.86
C GLU A 88 6.90 30.72 -11.32
N GLY A 89 7.35 30.95 -10.07
CA GLY A 89 7.21 32.24 -9.38
C GLY A 89 5.97 32.38 -8.50
N ASP A 90 5.08 31.40 -8.46
CA ASP A 90 4.00 31.33 -7.47
C ASP A 90 4.55 30.82 -6.13
N THR A 91 5.00 31.77 -5.31
CA THR A 91 5.63 31.47 -4.03
C THR A 91 4.66 30.92 -2.99
N ASP A 92 3.39 31.30 -3.04
CA ASP A 92 2.40 30.85 -2.06
C ASP A 92 1.99 29.41 -2.36
N ALA A 93 1.77 29.06 -3.62
CA ALA A 93 1.52 27.69 -4.04
C ALA A 93 2.73 26.77 -3.77
N GLN A 94 3.95 27.30 -3.94
CA GLN A 94 5.16 26.52 -3.61
C GLN A 94 5.27 26.25 -2.11
N VAL A 95 4.94 27.19 -1.24
CA VAL A 95 4.92 26.97 0.22
C VAL A 95 3.89 25.92 0.62
N ALA A 96 2.71 25.93 -0.01
CA ALA A 96 1.69 24.90 0.25
C ALA A 96 2.14 23.51 -0.22
N LEU A 97 2.79 23.42 -1.37
CA LEU A 97 3.37 22.18 -1.87
C LEU A 97 4.51 21.66 -0.96
N ASP A 98 5.37 22.54 -0.47
CA ASP A 98 6.44 22.19 0.45
C ASP A 98 5.87 21.63 1.78
N ALA A 99 4.79 22.21 2.30
CA ALA A 99 4.08 21.69 3.47
C ALA A 99 3.48 20.29 3.21
N PHE A 100 2.88 20.07 2.04
CA PHE A 100 2.40 18.75 1.63
C PHE A 100 3.54 17.72 1.57
N HIS A 101 4.71 18.11 1.07
CA HIS A 101 5.88 17.24 1.06
C HIS A 101 6.39 16.95 2.49
N GLU A 102 6.35 17.93 3.38
CA GLU A 102 6.73 17.76 4.78
C GLU A 102 5.79 16.79 5.51
N ASP A 103 4.47 16.92 5.30
CA ASP A 103 3.46 16.01 5.86
C ASP A 103 3.61 14.55 5.36
N ASN A 104 4.27 14.36 4.23
CA ASN A 104 4.59 13.02 3.71
C ASN A 104 5.79 12.37 4.38
N ASN A 105 6.59 13.10 5.15
CA ASN A 105 7.67 12.55 5.98
C ASN A 105 7.14 12.09 7.35
N CYS A 106 5.99 11.40 7.35
CA CYS A 106 5.23 10.99 8.52
C CYS A 106 5.70 9.66 9.13
N TYR A 107 6.92 9.24 8.87
CA TYR A 107 7.45 7.92 9.25
C TYR A 107 8.76 8.02 10.03
N THR A 108 8.97 6.98 10.82
CA THR A 108 10.27 6.68 11.44
C THR A 108 10.80 5.39 10.84
N ILE A 109 12.09 5.36 10.55
CA ILE A 109 12.77 4.14 10.11
C ILE A 109 13.21 3.37 11.34
N GLU A 110 12.75 2.12 11.46
CA GLU A 110 13.24 1.20 12.46
C GLU A 110 14.58 0.62 12.01
N GLU A 111 15.61 0.81 12.80
CA GLU A 111 16.93 0.25 12.53
C GLU A 111 16.93 -1.26 12.87
N VAL A 112 17.09 -2.07 11.83
CA VAL A 112 17.13 -3.53 11.95
C VAL A 112 18.44 -4.07 11.36
N ASP A 113 18.97 -5.11 11.94
CA ASP A 113 20.17 -5.78 11.45
C ASP A 113 19.82 -6.96 10.53
N GLY A 114 20.25 -6.87 9.28
CA GLY A 114 20.10 -7.92 8.28
C GLY A 114 18.67 -8.08 7.74
N ASP A 115 18.39 -9.26 7.18
CA ASP A 115 17.17 -9.55 6.45
C ASP A 115 16.17 -10.40 7.26
N THR A 116 16.42 -10.59 8.55
CA THR A 116 15.48 -11.26 9.47
C THR A 116 15.24 -10.35 10.67
N VAL A 117 14.00 -9.96 10.85
CA VAL A 117 13.56 -9.11 11.97
C VAL A 117 12.64 -9.89 12.88
N THR A 118 12.68 -9.60 14.18
CA THR A 118 11.83 -10.28 15.16
C THR A 118 11.04 -9.26 15.95
N ASP A 119 9.72 -9.45 15.98
CA ASP A 119 8.75 -8.54 16.61
C ASP A 119 9.01 -7.06 16.22
N PRO A 120 9.14 -6.71 14.92
CA PRO A 120 9.35 -5.33 14.53
C PRO A 120 8.12 -4.49 14.89
N GLN A 121 8.36 -3.25 15.26
CA GLN A 121 7.31 -2.25 15.40
C GLN A 121 6.84 -1.75 14.03
N GLY A 122 7.77 -1.70 13.08
CA GLY A 122 7.54 -1.13 11.76
C GLY A 122 6.82 -2.08 10.81
N ILE A 123 6.28 -1.50 9.77
CA ILE A 123 5.57 -2.15 8.67
C ILE A 123 6.50 -2.29 7.47
N LEU A 124 6.49 -3.44 6.83
CA LEU A 124 7.15 -3.66 5.55
C LEU A 124 6.24 -3.20 4.41
N TYR A 125 6.71 -2.30 3.55
CA TYR A 125 6.05 -1.92 2.31
C TYR A 125 6.81 -2.47 1.12
N MET A 126 6.10 -3.04 0.14
CA MET A 126 6.76 -3.64 -1.01
C MET A 126 5.93 -3.51 -2.28
N THR A 127 6.62 -3.20 -3.39
CA THR A 127 6.10 -3.23 -4.76
C THR A 127 6.86 -4.28 -5.57
N ALA A 128 6.14 -5.22 -6.18
CA ALA A 128 6.72 -6.44 -6.75
C ALA A 128 7.04 -6.38 -8.25
N ASN A 129 7.03 -5.20 -8.89
CA ASN A 129 7.28 -5.03 -10.32
C ASN A 129 6.17 -5.62 -11.23
N SER A 130 6.49 -5.89 -12.49
CA SER A 130 5.58 -6.41 -13.52
C SER A 130 5.81 -7.89 -13.78
N ALA A 131 4.82 -8.71 -13.47
CA ALA A 131 4.88 -10.16 -13.72
C ALA A 131 4.71 -10.53 -15.21
N SER A 132 3.97 -9.71 -15.98
CA SER A 132 3.72 -9.96 -17.40
C SER A 132 4.81 -9.43 -18.32
N GLY A 133 5.69 -8.55 -17.84
CA GLY A 133 6.66 -7.85 -18.68
C GLY A 133 6.06 -6.84 -19.66
N SER A 134 4.76 -6.49 -19.50
CA SER A 134 4.04 -5.62 -20.44
C SER A 134 4.42 -4.15 -20.31
N LYS A 135 4.92 -3.72 -19.16
CA LYS A 135 5.25 -2.33 -18.86
C LYS A 135 6.29 -2.26 -17.76
N TYR A 136 7.23 -1.35 -17.91
CA TYR A 136 8.27 -1.08 -16.92
C TYR A 136 8.47 0.41 -16.74
N TYR A 137 8.87 0.81 -15.55
CA TYR A 137 9.25 2.19 -15.24
C TYR A 137 10.73 2.25 -14.86
N GLU A 138 11.35 3.40 -15.08
CA GLU A 138 12.71 3.66 -14.61
C GLU A 138 12.68 3.96 -13.11
N LEU A 139 13.72 3.57 -12.40
CA LEU A 139 13.94 3.99 -11.02
C LEU A 139 14.25 5.48 -10.96
N LEU A 140 13.90 6.13 -9.86
CA LEU A 140 14.38 7.48 -9.58
C LEU A 140 15.90 7.50 -9.51
N SER A 141 16.51 8.61 -9.92
CA SER A 141 17.97 8.78 -9.89
C SER A 141 18.52 8.72 -8.46
N THR A 142 17.73 9.21 -7.49
CA THR A 142 18.08 9.21 -6.06
C THR A 142 17.18 8.22 -5.32
N GLN A 143 17.78 7.28 -4.62
CA GLN A 143 17.05 6.35 -3.76
C GLN A 143 16.55 7.09 -2.52
N GLN A 144 15.28 6.86 -2.17
CA GLN A 144 14.71 7.38 -0.95
C GLN A 144 15.33 6.67 0.26
N ASP A 145 15.43 7.35 1.39
CA ASP A 145 16.07 6.84 2.60
C ASP A 145 15.36 5.65 3.23
N TYR A 146 14.04 5.57 3.04
CA TYR A 146 13.20 4.46 3.50
C TYR A 146 13.26 3.22 2.61
N VAL A 147 13.87 3.27 1.43
CA VAL A 147 14.00 2.12 0.53
C VAL A 147 15.23 1.29 0.91
N ALA A 148 15.02 0.02 1.26
CA ALA A 148 16.09 -0.92 1.58
C ALA A 148 16.68 -1.57 0.32
N ALA A 149 15.81 -2.02 -0.58
CA ALA A 149 16.21 -2.67 -1.84
C ALA A 149 15.31 -2.22 -2.98
N ARG A 150 15.90 -2.08 -4.17
CA ARG A 150 15.17 -1.76 -5.40
C ARG A 150 15.86 -2.34 -6.62
N SER A 151 15.07 -2.68 -7.62
CA SER A 151 15.60 -3.24 -8.87
C SER A 151 14.69 -2.89 -10.05
N GLN A 152 15.32 -2.64 -11.20
CA GLN A 152 14.66 -2.58 -12.49
C GLN A 152 15.60 -3.13 -13.58
N ASN A 153 15.33 -4.36 -13.96
CA ASN A 153 16.12 -5.07 -14.95
C ASN A 153 15.37 -5.29 -16.27
N TRP A 154 14.18 -4.66 -16.41
CA TRP A 154 13.31 -4.78 -17.58
C TRP A 154 12.89 -6.23 -17.89
N LEU A 155 12.83 -7.05 -16.84
CA LEU A 155 12.44 -8.45 -16.90
C LEU A 155 11.21 -8.69 -16.03
N PRO A 156 10.36 -9.65 -16.42
CA PRO A 156 9.25 -10.08 -15.56
C PRO A 156 9.76 -10.56 -14.21
N SER A 157 9.02 -10.22 -13.15
CA SER A 157 9.37 -10.67 -11.81
C SER A 157 8.15 -11.16 -11.04
N TYR A 158 8.41 -11.98 -10.04
CA TYR A 158 7.40 -12.48 -9.12
C TYR A 158 7.99 -12.67 -7.73
N SER A 159 7.12 -12.68 -6.73
CA SER A 159 7.51 -12.94 -5.35
C SER A 159 6.84 -14.20 -4.84
N VAL A 160 7.56 -14.94 -4.01
CA VAL A 160 7.07 -16.11 -3.28
C VAL A 160 6.97 -15.73 -1.81
N ILE A 161 5.78 -15.87 -1.24
CA ILE A 161 5.52 -15.60 0.17
C ILE A 161 5.35 -16.93 0.89
N THR A 162 6.10 -17.10 1.96
CA THR A 162 5.96 -18.24 2.87
C THR A 162 5.42 -17.75 4.21
N LEU A 163 4.26 -18.28 4.61
CA LEU A 163 3.59 -17.95 5.87
C LEU A 163 3.54 -19.17 6.76
N THR A 164 3.91 -18.99 8.02
CA THR A 164 3.66 -19.92 9.12
C THR A 164 2.86 -19.24 10.22
N ALA A 165 2.65 -19.88 11.35
CA ALA A 165 1.94 -19.25 12.47
C ALA A 165 2.69 -18.06 13.09
N ASP A 166 4.01 -18.01 12.89
CA ASP A 166 4.91 -17.05 13.53
C ASP A 166 5.93 -16.41 12.58
N THR A 167 5.81 -16.68 11.29
CA THR A 167 6.81 -16.21 10.31
C THR A 167 6.15 -15.80 9.00
N PHE A 168 6.53 -14.62 8.51
CA PHE A 168 6.37 -14.18 7.13
C PHE A 168 7.75 -14.16 6.48
N ALA A 169 7.90 -14.79 5.31
CA ALA A 169 9.11 -14.66 4.50
C ALA A 169 8.76 -14.37 3.05
N ILE A 170 9.56 -13.55 2.39
CA ILE A 170 9.36 -13.17 1.00
C ILE A 170 10.66 -13.26 0.21
N ASP A 171 10.57 -13.93 -0.93
CA ASP A 171 11.63 -14.08 -1.93
C ASP A 171 11.16 -13.47 -3.23
N THR A 172 11.98 -12.66 -3.88
CA THR A 172 11.62 -12.04 -5.17
C THR A 172 12.61 -12.41 -6.25
N TYR A 173 12.06 -12.82 -7.40
CA TYR A 173 12.80 -13.33 -8.54
C TYR A 173 12.45 -12.59 -9.81
N GLN A 174 13.41 -12.46 -10.71
CA GLN A 174 13.19 -12.12 -12.12
C GLN A 174 13.24 -13.39 -12.99
N ILE A 175 12.58 -13.35 -14.14
CA ILE A 175 12.70 -14.37 -15.17
C ILE A 175 13.59 -13.85 -16.29
N THR A 176 14.73 -14.50 -16.45
CA THR A 176 15.70 -14.15 -17.49
C THR A 176 15.24 -14.61 -18.86
N ASP A 177 15.86 -14.10 -19.93
CA ASP A 177 15.50 -14.43 -21.33
C ASP A 177 15.64 -15.92 -21.65
N ASP A 178 16.48 -16.64 -20.91
CA ASP A 178 16.63 -18.11 -21.04
C ASP A 178 15.64 -18.90 -20.14
N GLY A 179 14.68 -18.20 -19.55
CA GLY A 179 13.58 -18.78 -18.75
C GLY A 179 13.97 -19.22 -17.35
N LYS A 180 15.08 -18.75 -16.81
CA LYS A 180 15.50 -19.07 -15.44
C LYS A 180 15.01 -18.03 -14.47
N ALA A 181 14.73 -18.49 -13.24
CA ALA A 181 14.48 -17.61 -12.12
C ALA A 181 15.80 -17.22 -11.45
N GLU A 182 16.02 -15.94 -11.26
CA GLU A 182 17.16 -15.37 -10.53
C GLU A 182 16.64 -14.45 -9.44
N ALA A 183 17.16 -14.59 -8.21
CA ALA A 183 16.81 -13.73 -7.10
C ALA A 183 17.28 -12.29 -7.39
N ILE A 184 16.42 -11.31 -7.14
CA ILE A 184 16.73 -9.88 -7.29
C ILE A 184 16.90 -9.16 -5.96
N ASP A 185 16.57 -9.83 -4.87
CA ASP A 185 16.80 -9.38 -3.49
C ASP A 185 17.08 -10.61 -2.61
N SER A 186 17.58 -10.39 -1.40
CA SER A 186 17.68 -11.41 -0.36
C SER A 186 16.30 -11.78 0.18
N THR A 187 16.16 -12.98 0.73
CA THR A 187 14.96 -13.37 1.47
C THR A 187 14.77 -12.46 2.68
N PHE A 188 13.68 -11.74 2.72
CA PHE A 188 13.32 -10.93 3.89
C PHE A 188 12.34 -11.69 4.77
N THR A 189 12.59 -11.70 6.09
CA THR A 189 11.81 -12.50 7.04
C THR A 189 11.39 -11.67 8.24
N ILE A 190 10.10 -11.71 8.57
CA ILE A 190 9.53 -11.20 9.82
C ILE A 190 9.14 -12.40 10.69
N LYS A 191 9.58 -12.39 11.94
CA LYS A 191 9.21 -13.39 12.96
C LYS A 191 8.42 -12.73 14.07
N LYS A 192 7.35 -13.40 14.50
CA LYS A 192 6.55 -13.00 15.66
C LYS A 192 6.75 -14.01 16.78
N THR A 193 7.20 -13.57 17.93
CA THR A 193 7.40 -14.47 19.09
C THR A 193 6.14 -14.66 19.92
N GLY A 194 5.04 -13.96 19.57
CA GLY A 194 3.78 -14.03 20.29
C GLY A 194 3.79 -13.21 21.61
N ALA A 195 4.80 -12.39 21.83
CA ALA A 195 4.86 -11.51 23.01
C ALA A 195 3.68 -10.52 23.02
N ASP A 196 3.27 -10.05 21.85
CA ASP A 196 2.17 -9.09 21.70
C ASP A 196 0.78 -9.73 21.88
N ALA A 197 0.65 -11.05 21.68
CA ALA A 197 -0.60 -11.78 21.91
C ALA A 197 -0.94 -11.91 23.41
N ALA A 198 0.03 -11.71 24.29
CA ALA A 198 -0.17 -11.81 25.73
C ALA A 198 -0.83 -10.54 26.34
N ASP A 199 -0.67 -9.38 25.73
CA ASP A 199 -1.22 -8.12 26.23
C ASP A 199 -2.69 -7.91 25.79
N ALA A 200 -3.07 -8.42 24.62
CA ALA A 200 -4.46 -8.38 24.13
C ALA A 200 -5.42 -9.32 24.88
N SER A 201 -4.90 -10.29 25.65
CA SER A 201 -5.74 -11.25 26.38
C SER A 201 -6.04 -10.85 27.85
N ALA A 202 -5.50 -9.72 28.33
CA ALA A 202 -5.65 -9.29 29.72
C ALA A 202 -6.91 -8.46 30.00
N ASP A 203 -7.70 -8.07 29.00
CA ASP A 203 -8.90 -7.20 29.19
C ASP A 203 -10.24 -7.90 28.98
N THR A 204 -10.33 -9.23 29.16
CA THR A 204 -11.62 -9.93 29.18
C THR A 204 -11.75 -10.87 30.36
N THR A 205 -11.72 -10.32 31.59
CA THR A 205 -12.30 -10.97 32.75
C THR A 205 -12.89 -9.92 33.65
N ASP A 206 -14.19 -9.63 33.53
CA ASP A 206 -15.15 -9.71 34.59
C ASP A 206 -16.57 -9.38 34.10
N GLY A 207 -17.54 -10.22 34.43
CA GLY A 207 -18.94 -9.97 34.11
C GLY A 207 -19.80 -11.21 34.08
N SER A 208 -19.62 -12.10 35.08
CA SER A 208 -20.63 -13.13 35.39
C SER A 208 -21.86 -12.50 36.00
N SER A 209 -23.03 -12.75 35.43
CA SER A 209 -24.30 -13.00 36.13
C SER A 209 -25.32 -13.56 35.15
N ASP A 210 -25.55 -14.82 35.21
CA ASP A 210 -26.74 -15.53 35.63
C ASP A 210 -28.06 -14.78 35.34
N ASP A 211 -28.85 -15.29 34.40
CA ASP A 211 -30.24 -15.70 34.67
C ASP A 211 -30.84 -16.49 33.50
N THR A 212 -31.49 -17.51 33.95
CA THR A 212 -32.33 -18.51 33.31
C THR A 212 -33.51 -17.95 32.50
N ASP A 213 -33.88 -18.62 31.45
CA ASP A 213 -35.13 -19.35 31.23
C ASP A 213 -35.83 -19.06 29.89
N THR A 214 -36.28 -20.16 29.33
CA THR A 214 -37.50 -20.45 28.59
C THR A 214 -37.52 -20.39 27.07
N ALA A 215 -37.75 -21.59 26.56
CA ALA A 215 -38.01 -21.98 25.19
C ALA A 215 -39.30 -21.36 24.57
N ALA A 216 -39.29 -21.23 23.26
CA ALA A 216 -40.41 -21.56 22.37
C ALA A 216 -39.96 -21.57 20.89
N ASP A 217 -39.87 -22.71 20.36
CA ASP A 217 -40.37 -23.30 19.15
C ASP A 217 -41.31 -22.42 18.27
N THR A 218 -40.89 -22.22 16.99
CA THR A 218 -41.78 -22.40 15.83
C THR A 218 -40.97 -22.45 14.54
N THR A 219 -41.15 -23.55 13.87
CA THR A 219 -40.92 -23.90 12.45
C THR A 219 -41.66 -22.97 11.49
N ASP A 220 -41.00 -22.66 10.33
CA ASP A 220 -41.54 -22.90 8.98
C ASP A 220 -40.53 -22.34 7.93
N SER A 221 -40.11 -23.08 7.11
CA SER A 221 -40.25 -23.70 5.80
C SER A 221 -40.27 -22.74 4.60
N ALA A 222 -39.37 -23.10 3.68
CA ALA A 222 -39.41 -23.03 2.21
C ALA A 222 -39.31 -21.63 1.56
N SER A 223 -38.64 -21.41 0.49
CA SER A 223 -38.20 -22.08 -0.73
C SER A 223 -37.64 -21.01 -1.65
N ASP A 224 -36.50 -21.29 -2.25
CA ASP A 224 -36.32 -21.49 -3.69
C ASP A 224 -36.55 -20.27 -4.60
N THR A 225 -35.51 -19.83 -5.28
CA THR A 225 -35.32 -19.92 -6.72
C THR A 225 -34.03 -19.26 -7.17
N ALA A 226 -33.24 -20.03 -7.90
CA ALA A 226 -32.12 -19.59 -8.71
C ALA A 226 -32.65 -18.85 -9.97
N GLU A 227 -31.92 -17.84 -10.42
CA GLU A 227 -31.84 -17.58 -11.86
C GLU A 227 -30.49 -16.95 -12.24
N ALA A 228 -29.82 -17.70 -13.10
CA ALA A 228 -28.62 -17.27 -13.80
C ALA A 228 -29.01 -16.45 -15.02
N ALA A 229 -28.31 -15.39 -15.32
CA ALA A 229 -28.29 -14.78 -16.64
C ALA A 229 -26.87 -14.45 -17.05
N ASP A 230 -26.39 -15.32 -17.91
CA ASP A 230 -25.31 -15.16 -18.87
C ASP A 230 -25.67 -14.08 -19.91
N THR A 231 -24.79 -13.12 -20.16
CA THR A 231 -24.70 -12.47 -21.47
C THR A 231 -23.28 -12.06 -21.79
N SER A 232 -22.66 -12.86 -22.63
CA SER A 232 -21.53 -12.54 -23.48
C SER A 232 -21.93 -11.58 -24.61
N ALA A 233 -21.03 -10.61 -24.93
CA ALA A 233 -20.83 -10.03 -26.27
C ALA A 233 -19.54 -9.24 -26.20
N ASP A 234 -18.46 -9.66 -26.79
CA ASP A 234 -18.01 -9.69 -28.20
C ASP A 234 -18.17 -8.36 -28.95
N ALA A 235 -17.03 -7.86 -29.39
CA ALA A 235 -16.73 -7.19 -30.64
C ALA A 235 -15.49 -6.30 -30.48
N ALA A 236 -14.39 -6.73 -30.99
CA ALA A 236 -13.86 -6.55 -32.38
C ALA A 236 -13.17 -5.20 -32.60
N ALA A 237 -11.89 -5.36 -32.84
CA ALA A 237 -10.91 -4.60 -33.58
C ALA A 237 -11.46 -3.56 -34.58
N GLU A 238 -10.75 -2.42 -34.66
CA GLU A 238 -10.28 -1.93 -35.95
C GLU A 238 -9.04 -1.06 -35.78
N ALA A 239 -8.05 -1.41 -36.56
CA ALA A 239 -6.87 -0.63 -36.85
C ALA A 239 -7.21 0.44 -37.89
N SER A 240 -6.66 1.63 -37.77
CA SER A 240 -6.32 2.43 -38.97
C SER A 240 -5.19 3.38 -38.67
N GLU A 241 -4.17 3.23 -39.51
CA GLU A 241 -3.10 4.11 -39.89
C GLU A 241 -3.48 5.60 -40.00
N ASN A 242 -2.65 6.48 -39.46
CA ASN A 242 -1.91 7.51 -40.17
C ASN A 242 -0.85 8.12 -39.24
#